data_7829a822159fba7fd71e9b84367fb173
#
_entry.id   7829a822159fba7fd71e9b84367fb173
#
_cell.length_a   1.000
_cell.length_b   1.000
_cell.length_c   1.000
_cell.angle_alpha   90.00
_cell.angle_beta   90.00
_cell.angle_gamma   90.00
#
_symmetry.space_group_name_H-M   'P 1'
#
loop_
_entity.id
_entity.type
_entity.pdbx_description
1 polymer ?
#
loop_
_entity_poly.entity_id
_entity_poly.type
_entity_poly.pdbx_seq_one_letter_code
_entity_poly.pdbx_strand_id
1 'polypeptide(L)'
;AHVDAPGYISLVGEGRYADAIRLIRKDNPFPSVCALVCEHPCESHCRRTIVDSPLNIRGIKRFAVDNAGEVPVPPRAPETGKKIAVIGGGPSGLTAAYFLSLMGHRVKVFERKPKLGGMLRYGIPAYRLPAEYLDRDINSILSTGVEVQTDCDIGKDITLEQLRQDYDSVYMAIGASKHKGLGIPGEDAKGVLSAIELLDSTIRVEKPDFTGKDVVIIGGGNVAMDATRTSMRLGAKSVRCVYRRRISD
;
A
#
# COMPACT_ATOMS: atom_id res chain seq x y z
N ALA A 1 3.44 8.89 12.80
CA ALA A 1 2.92 7.51 12.82
C ALA A 1 3.25 6.77 14.13
N HIS A 2 3.84 7.40 15.12
CA HIS A 2 4.16 6.89 16.46
C HIS A 2 4.99 5.57 16.52
N VAL A 3 5.44 5.05 15.38
CA VAL A 3 6.28 3.83 15.34
C VAL A 3 7.58 4.08 16.09
N ASP A 4 7.84 3.27 17.11
CA ASP A 4 9.06 3.34 17.93
C ASP A 4 10.29 2.87 17.14
N ALA A 5 10.90 3.81 16.39
CA ALA A 5 12.08 3.52 15.60
C ALA A 5 13.32 3.16 16.47
N PRO A 6 13.63 3.89 17.54
CA PRO A 6 14.73 3.52 18.43
C PRO A 6 14.56 2.12 19.01
N GLY A 7 13.36 1.78 19.47
CA GLY A 7 13.06 0.49 20.08
C GLY A 7 13.28 -0.68 19.11
N TYR A 8 12.73 -0.64 17.89
CA TYR A 8 12.94 -1.75 16.97
C TYR A 8 14.39 -1.81 16.43
N ILE A 9 15.10 -0.69 16.33
CA ILE A 9 16.51 -0.67 15.94
C ILE A 9 17.37 -1.37 17.01
N SER A 10 17.12 -1.12 18.30
CA SER A 10 17.79 -1.82 19.39
C SER A 10 17.55 -3.32 19.33
N LEU A 11 16.29 -3.74 19.17
CA LEU A 11 15.93 -5.14 19.05
C LEU A 11 16.62 -5.83 17.86
N VAL A 12 16.76 -5.13 16.72
CA VAL A 12 17.50 -5.66 15.56
C VAL A 12 18.99 -5.81 15.90
N GLY A 13 19.58 -4.86 16.61
CA GLY A 13 20.98 -4.94 17.08
C GLY A 13 21.22 -6.12 18.02
N GLU A 14 20.20 -6.52 18.77
CA GLU A 14 20.23 -7.69 19.67
C GLU A 14 19.93 -9.02 18.95
N GLY A 15 19.65 -9.01 17.64
CA GLY A 15 19.22 -10.19 16.88
C GLY A 15 17.77 -10.62 17.12
N ARG A 16 16.97 -9.82 17.79
CA ARG A 16 15.57 -10.08 18.18
C ARG A 16 14.57 -9.58 17.11
N TYR A 17 14.70 -10.11 15.90
CA TYR A 17 13.95 -9.60 14.73
C TYR A 17 12.43 -9.78 14.87
N ALA A 18 11.99 -10.90 15.44
CA ALA A 18 10.55 -11.15 15.68
C ALA A 18 9.96 -10.11 16.67
N ASP A 19 10.71 -9.74 17.71
CA ASP A 19 10.28 -8.72 18.67
C ASP A 19 10.25 -7.33 18.03
N ALA A 20 11.21 -7.04 17.15
CA ALA A 20 11.19 -5.80 16.36
C ALA A 20 9.91 -5.69 15.50
N ILE A 21 9.49 -6.78 14.84
CA ILE A 21 8.25 -6.79 14.07
C ILE A 21 7.02 -6.65 14.97
N ARG A 22 6.99 -7.30 16.14
CA ARG A 22 5.91 -7.12 17.11
C ARG A 22 5.80 -5.67 17.57
N LEU A 23 6.94 -5.03 17.84
CA LEU A 23 6.97 -3.63 18.24
C LEU A 23 6.45 -2.71 17.13
N ILE A 24 6.87 -2.91 15.87
CA ILE A 24 6.39 -2.14 14.73
C ILE A 24 4.88 -2.30 14.55
N ARG A 25 4.34 -3.52 14.70
CA ARG A 25 2.91 -3.82 14.53
C ARG A 25 2.00 -3.20 15.57
N LYS A 26 2.53 -2.67 16.68
CA LYS A 26 1.72 -1.87 17.63
C LYS A 26 1.08 -0.65 16.98
N ASP A 27 1.77 -0.05 16.01
CA ASP A 27 1.32 1.18 15.34
C ASP A 27 1.16 1.02 13.83
N ASN A 28 1.77 -0.01 13.22
CA ASN A 28 1.81 -0.21 11.80
C ASN A 28 1.69 -1.69 11.41
N PRO A 29 0.52 -2.15 10.92
CA PRO A 29 0.31 -3.53 10.52
C PRO A 29 0.95 -3.90 9.17
N PHE A 30 1.63 -2.95 8.49
CA PHE A 30 2.32 -3.15 7.22
C PHE A 30 3.85 -3.02 7.32
N PRO A 31 4.55 -3.75 8.21
CA PRO A 31 6.00 -3.66 8.33
C PRO A 31 6.74 -4.01 7.04
N SER A 32 6.28 -5.04 6.29
CA SER A 32 6.92 -5.51 5.06
C SER A 32 6.77 -4.49 3.92
N VAL A 33 5.58 -3.94 3.75
CA VAL A 33 5.33 -2.87 2.77
C VAL A 33 6.18 -1.65 3.07
N CYS A 34 6.18 -1.17 4.32
CA CYS A 34 6.93 0.02 4.72
C CYS A 34 8.45 -0.19 4.65
N ALA A 35 8.93 -1.42 4.81
CA ALA A 35 10.34 -1.75 4.63
C ALA A 35 10.82 -1.54 3.18
N LEU A 36 9.90 -1.67 2.19
CA LEU A 36 10.22 -1.60 0.77
C LEU A 36 9.94 -0.22 0.14
N VAL A 37 8.78 0.37 0.42
CA VAL A 37 8.27 1.51 -0.36
C VAL A 37 8.07 2.79 0.44
N CYS A 38 8.38 2.80 1.75
CA CYS A 38 8.27 4.00 2.57
C CYS A 38 9.26 5.08 2.12
N GLU A 39 8.82 6.33 2.05
CA GLU A 39 9.66 7.52 1.77
C GLU A 39 10.61 7.87 2.95
N HIS A 40 10.58 7.10 4.01
CA HIS A 40 11.43 7.16 5.21
C HIS A 40 11.72 8.57 5.77
N PRO A 41 10.71 9.42 6.02
CA PRO A 41 10.92 10.76 6.59
C PRO A 41 11.60 10.72 7.97
N CYS A 42 11.57 9.58 8.66
CA CYS A 42 12.30 9.37 9.90
C CYS A 42 13.82 9.52 9.74
N GLU A 43 14.37 9.22 8.56
CA GLU A 43 15.80 9.38 8.28
C GLU A 43 16.18 10.86 8.15
N SER A 44 15.36 11.67 7.47
CA SER A 44 15.58 13.12 7.35
C SER A 44 15.46 13.88 8.68
N HIS A 45 14.78 13.29 9.67
CA HIS A 45 14.63 13.82 11.04
C HIS A 45 15.50 13.08 12.07
N CYS A 46 16.40 12.23 11.60
CA CYS A 46 17.28 11.48 12.49
C CYS A 46 18.26 12.41 13.20
N ARG A 47 18.30 12.36 14.54
CA ARG A 47 19.19 13.22 15.34
C ARG A 47 20.67 12.94 15.09
N ARG A 48 21.00 11.77 14.55
CA ARG A 48 22.38 11.46 14.16
C ARG A 48 22.92 12.39 13.07
N THR A 49 22.06 12.99 12.25
CA THR A 49 22.45 14.02 11.26
C THR A 49 23.14 15.24 11.83
N ILE A 50 23.07 15.45 13.17
CA ILE A 50 23.82 16.50 13.88
C ILE A 50 25.32 16.16 13.94
N VAL A 51 25.67 14.86 13.88
CA VAL A 51 27.04 14.35 14.00
C VAL A 51 27.61 13.94 12.65
N ASP A 52 26.85 13.14 11.89
CA ASP A 52 27.25 12.60 10.59
C ASP A 52 26.02 12.27 9.72
N SER A 53 25.94 11.10 9.10
CA SER A 53 24.81 10.66 8.27
C SER A 53 23.70 10.04 9.13
N PRO A 54 22.43 10.12 8.69
CA PRO A 54 21.32 9.48 9.37
C PRO A 54 21.50 7.96 9.41
N LEU A 55 20.89 7.32 10.40
CA LEU A 55 20.78 5.86 10.41
C LEU A 55 19.92 5.40 9.24
N ASN A 56 20.28 4.29 8.60
CA ASN A 56 19.47 3.63 7.57
C ASN A 56 18.26 2.90 8.21
N ILE A 57 17.30 3.70 8.72
CA ILE A 57 16.17 3.22 9.53
C ILE A 57 15.27 2.28 8.73
N ARG A 58 15.02 2.61 7.44
CA ARG A 58 14.24 1.76 6.55
C ARG A 58 14.99 0.46 6.22
N GLY A 59 16.29 0.52 5.97
CA GLY A 59 17.12 -0.65 5.72
C GLY A 59 17.17 -1.60 6.90
N ILE A 60 17.28 -1.08 8.13
CA ILE A 60 17.21 -1.88 9.37
C ILE A 60 15.84 -2.55 9.51
N LYS A 61 14.74 -1.82 9.23
CA LYS A 61 13.39 -2.41 9.19
C LYS A 61 13.30 -3.53 8.14
N ARG A 62 13.86 -3.33 6.95
CA ARG A 62 13.90 -4.35 5.90
C ARG A 62 14.64 -5.61 6.37
N PHE A 63 15.78 -5.43 6.99
CA PHE A 63 16.56 -6.53 7.54
C PHE A 63 15.75 -7.33 8.59
N ALA A 64 15.05 -6.63 9.49
CA ALA A 64 14.16 -7.29 10.46
C ALA A 64 13.06 -8.11 9.76
N VAL A 65 12.37 -7.53 8.78
CA VAL A 65 11.31 -8.20 8.01
C VAL A 65 11.81 -9.47 7.31
N ASP A 66 13.01 -9.41 6.74
CA ASP A 66 13.59 -10.52 5.98
C ASP A 66 14.09 -11.67 6.89
N ASN A 67 14.37 -11.38 8.17
CA ASN A 67 14.97 -12.34 9.11
C ASN A 67 14.04 -12.74 10.28
N ALA A 68 12.88 -12.12 10.44
CA ALA A 68 11.99 -12.38 11.58
C ALA A 68 11.25 -13.73 11.49
N GLY A 69 11.18 -14.34 10.32
CA GLY A 69 10.33 -15.51 10.10
C GLY A 69 8.84 -15.19 10.27
N GLU A 70 8.08 -16.17 10.69
CA GLU A 70 6.68 -16.00 11.01
C GLU A 70 6.51 -15.36 12.39
N VAL A 71 5.78 -14.24 12.45
CA VAL A 71 5.54 -13.49 13.70
C VAL A 71 4.04 -13.46 13.96
N PRO A 72 3.55 -14.18 14.97
CA PRO A 72 2.14 -14.18 15.34
C PRO A 72 1.63 -12.78 15.67
N VAL A 73 0.35 -12.55 15.38
CA VAL A 73 -0.35 -11.31 15.79
C VAL A 73 -0.66 -11.35 17.28
N PRO A 74 -0.85 -10.17 17.91
CA PRO A 74 -1.32 -10.12 19.30
C PRO A 74 -2.67 -10.81 19.48
N PRO A 75 -2.96 -11.36 20.68
CA PRO A 75 -4.27 -11.90 20.98
C PRO A 75 -5.33 -10.78 20.91
N ARG A 76 -6.52 -11.13 20.46
CA ARG A 76 -7.68 -10.23 20.45
C ARG A 76 -8.18 -9.99 21.87
N ALA A 77 -8.68 -8.80 22.11
CA ALA A 77 -9.50 -8.52 23.30
C ALA A 77 -10.81 -9.36 23.28
N PRO A 78 -11.48 -9.53 24.43
CA PRO A 78 -12.79 -10.19 24.50
C PRO A 78 -13.77 -9.59 23.50
N GLU A 79 -14.68 -10.44 22.97
CA GLU A 79 -15.67 -10.00 21.99
C GLU A 79 -16.59 -8.91 22.55
N THR A 80 -16.73 -7.83 21.82
CA THR A 80 -17.59 -6.69 22.19
C THR A 80 -19.05 -6.87 21.72
N GLY A 81 -19.30 -7.87 20.87
CA GLY A 81 -20.59 -8.07 20.19
C GLY A 81 -20.84 -7.08 19.04
N LYS A 82 -19.98 -6.09 18.83
CA LYS A 82 -20.12 -5.07 17.79
C LYS A 82 -19.62 -5.57 16.43
N LYS A 83 -20.40 -5.25 15.38
CA LYS A 83 -20.10 -5.57 13.97
C LYS A 83 -19.70 -4.30 13.23
N ILE A 84 -18.56 -4.33 12.57
CA ILE A 84 -18.03 -3.18 11.83
C ILE A 84 -17.87 -3.56 10.36
N ALA A 85 -18.47 -2.78 9.46
CA ALA A 85 -18.22 -2.86 8.03
C ALA A 85 -17.08 -1.91 7.65
N VAL A 86 -16.12 -2.39 6.86
CA VAL A 86 -15.05 -1.57 6.29
C VAL A 86 -15.19 -1.58 4.77
N ILE A 87 -15.38 -0.42 4.17
CA ILE A 87 -15.53 -0.26 2.72
C ILE A 87 -14.17 0.10 2.11
N GLY A 88 -13.56 -0.86 1.43
CA GLY A 88 -12.27 -0.76 0.76
C GLY A 88 -11.16 -1.53 1.46
N GLY A 89 -10.56 -2.47 0.74
CA GLY A 89 -9.46 -3.34 1.17
C GLY A 89 -8.06 -2.79 0.88
N GLY A 90 -7.92 -1.46 0.83
CA GLY A 90 -6.63 -0.79 0.73
C GLY A 90 -5.95 -0.62 2.11
N PRO A 91 -4.77 0.05 2.17
CA PRO A 91 -4.00 0.18 3.41
C PRO A 91 -4.79 0.82 4.56
N SER A 92 -5.64 1.81 4.29
CA SER A 92 -6.47 2.45 5.31
C SER A 92 -7.48 1.48 5.90
N GLY A 93 -8.26 0.79 5.04
CA GLY A 93 -9.29 -0.14 5.49
C GLY A 93 -8.70 -1.34 6.22
N LEU A 94 -7.62 -1.92 5.70
CA LEU A 94 -6.95 -3.06 6.34
C LEU A 94 -6.30 -2.68 7.67
N THR A 95 -5.74 -1.46 7.80
CA THR A 95 -5.24 -0.96 9.09
C THR A 95 -6.37 -0.80 10.10
N ALA A 96 -7.49 -0.20 9.71
CA ALA A 96 -8.65 -0.07 10.57
C ALA A 96 -9.19 -1.45 10.98
N ALA A 97 -9.31 -2.37 10.02
CA ALA A 97 -9.77 -3.73 10.27
C ALA A 97 -8.87 -4.48 11.27
N TYR A 98 -7.55 -4.35 11.14
CA TYR A 98 -6.58 -4.94 12.07
C TYR A 98 -6.82 -4.47 13.51
N PHE A 99 -6.81 -3.17 13.75
CA PHE A 99 -6.96 -2.64 15.11
C PHE A 99 -8.36 -2.89 15.68
N LEU A 100 -9.42 -2.72 14.89
CA LEU A 100 -10.79 -2.99 15.33
C LEU A 100 -10.99 -4.47 15.68
N SER A 101 -10.38 -5.38 14.90
CA SER A 101 -10.40 -6.80 15.22
C SER A 101 -9.66 -7.12 16.52
N LEU A 102 -8.46 -6.53 16.73
CA LEU A 102 -7.73 -6.69 17.99
C LEU A 102 -8.49 -6.14 19.21
N MET A 103 -9.32 -5.10 19.01
CA MET A 103 -10.22 -4.56 20.04
C MET A 103 -11.43 -5.47 20.35
N GLY A 104 -11.56 -6.61 19.70
CA GLY A 104 -12.63 -7.57 19.94
C GLY A 104 -13.89 -7.36 19.11
N HIS A 105 -13.88 -6.45 18.13
CA HIS A 105 -15.01 -6.27 17.21
C HIS A 105 -15.02 -7.34 16.11
N ARG A 106 -16.22 -7.67 15.61
CA ARG A 106 -16.38 -8.47 14.38
C ARG A 106 -16.28 -7.54 13.19
N VAL A 107 -15.24 -7.73 12.37
CA VAL A 107 -14.94 -6.82 11.27
C VAL A 107 -15.05 -7.54 9.94
N LYS A 108 -15.78 -6.96 9.00
CA LYS A 108 -15.86 -7.43 7.61
C LYS A 108 -15.43 -6.33 6.65
N VAL A 109 -14.46 -6.64 5.78
CA VAL A 109 -13.96 -5.77 4.73
C VAL A 109 -14.66 -6.10 3.42
N PHE A 110 -15.21 -5.09 2.76
CA PHE A 110 -15.79 -5.16 1.42
C PHE A 110 -14.84 -4.51 0.44
N GLU A 111 -14.41 -5.25 -0.58
CA GLU A 111 -13.49 -4.77 -1.61
C GLU A 111 -14.05 -5.03 -3.01
N ARG A 112 -14.10 -3.99 -3.85
CA ARG A 112 -14.63 -4.09 -5.22
C ARG A 112 -13.71 -4.85 -6.18
N LYS A 113 -12.42 -4.92 -5.89
CA LYS A 113 -11.43 -5.65 -6.69
C LYS A 113 -11.33 -7.10 -6.21
N PRO A 114 -10.83 -8.03 -7.04
CA PRO A 114 -10.69 -9.44 -6.67
C PRO A 114 -9.62 -9.72 -5.61
N LYS A 115 -8.72 -8.76 -5.35
CA LYS A 115 -7.66 -8.91 -4.35
C LYS A 115 -7.54 -7.67 -3.48
N LEU A 116 -7.22 -7.91 -2.20
CA LEU A 116 -6.90 -6.86 -1.24
C LEU A 116 -5.58 -6.16 -1.55
N GLY A 117 -5.38 -4.98 -0.97
CA GLY A 117 -4.15 -4.20 -1.04
C GLY A 117 -4.33 -2.81 -1.63
N GLY A 118 -5.44 -2.54 -2.33
CA GLY A 118 -5.71 -1.23 -2.92
C GLY A 118 -4.53 -0.71 -3.76
N MET A 119 -4.15 0.55 -3.60
CA MET A 119 -3.05 1.14 -4.38
C MET A 119 -1.68 0.48 -4.13
N LEU A 120 -1.48 -0.22 -3.02
CA LEU A 120 -0.25 -1.01 -2.80
C LEU A 120 -0.13 -2.14 -3.82
N ARG A 121 -1.24 -2.76 -4.20
CA ARG A 121 -1.28 -3.84 -5.20
C ARG A 121 -1.44 -3.32 -6.61
N TYR A 122 -2.37 -2.37 -6.81
CA TYR A 122 -2.84 -1.95 -8.13
C TYR A 122 -2.11 -0.72 -8.68
N GLY A 123 -1.32 -0.03 -7.86
CA GLY A 123 -0.59 1.17 -8.26
C GLY A 123 0.93 1.08 -8.12
N ILE A 124 1.46 0.19 -7.28
CA ILE A 124 2.91 0.04 -7.09
C ILE A 124 3.38 -1.19 -7.89
N PRO A 125 4.34 -1.03 -8.83
CA PRO A 125 4.83 -2.14 -9.62
C PRO A 125 5.50 -3.23 -8.78
N ALA A 126 5.38 -4.49 -9.22
CA ALA A 126 5.93 -5.65 -8.52
C ALA A 126 7.46 -5.61 -8.32
N TYR A 127 8.18 -4.90 -9.18
CA TYR A 127 9.64 -4.71 -9.01
C TYR A 127 10.01 -3.76 -7.85
N ARG A 128 9.05 -2.99 -7.31
CA ARG A 128 9.21 -2.18 -6.10
C ARG A 128 8.58 -2.83 -4.87
N LEU A 129 7.39 -3.41 -5.04
CA LEU A 129 6.65 -4.11 -4.00
C LEU A 129 6.23 -5.48 -4.53
N PRO A 130 7.06 -6.52 -4.37
CA PRO A 130 6.68 -7.89 -4.71
C PRO A 130 5.43 -8.33 -3.95
N ALA A 131 4.57 -9.11 -4.62
CA ALA A 131 3.28 -9.51 -4.07
C ALA A 131 3.42 -10.26 -2.73
N GLU A 132 4.47 -11.06 -2.59
CA GLU A 132 4.76 -11.85 -1.38
C GLU A 132 4.92 -11.01 -0.11
N TYR A 133 5.53 -9.81 -0.20
CA TYR A 133 5.67 -8.90 0.94
C TYR A 133 4.33 -8.26 1.32
N LEU A 134 3.54 -7.87 0.32
CA LEU A 134 2.20 -7.34 0.56
C LEU A 134 1.28 -8.41 1.14
N ASP A 135 1.31 -9.62 0.57
CA ASP A 135 0.47 -10.73 1.01
C ASP A 135 0.85 -11.20 2.42
N ARG A 136 2.13 -11.16 2.80
CA ARG A 136 2.58 -11.44 4.17
C ARG A 136 1.89 -10.51 5.18
N ASP A 137 1.88 -9.19 4.92
CA ASP A 137 1.23 -8.23 5.81
C ASP A 137 -0.30 -8.41 5.80
N ILE A 138 -0.91 -8.61 4.64
CA ILE A 138 -2.36 -8.84 4.53
C ILE A 138 -2.77 -10.12 5.28
N ASN A 139 -2.07 -11.23 5.08
CA ASN A 139 -2.36 -12.48 5.77
C ASN A 139 -2.23 -12.35 7.29
N SER A 140 -1.24 -11.58 7.76
CA SER A 140 -1.10 -11.23 9.17
C SER A 140 -2.30 -10.44 9.70
N ILE A 141 -2.84 -9.50 8.92
CA ILE A 141 -4.04 -8.75 9.27
C ILE A 141 -5.25 -9.68 9.33
N LEU A 142 -5.44 -10.54 8.33
CA LEU A 142 -6.56 -11.47 8.25
C LEU A 142 -6.52 -12.52 9.37
N SER A 143 -5.34 -12.92 9.83
CA SER A 143 -5.18 -13.88 10.93
C SER A 143 -5.73 -13.35 12.27
N THR A 144 -6.04 -12.05 12.39
CA THR A 144 -6.78 -11.50 13.54
C THR A 144 -8.28 -11.84 13.54
N GLY A 145 -8.79 -12.52 12.51
CA GLY A 145 -10.20 -12.89 12.38
C GLY A 145 -11.04 -11.88 11.58
N VAL A 146 -10.40 -11.05 10.75
CA VAL A 146 -11.10 -10.16 9.82
C VAL A 146 -11.71 -10.97 8.69
N GLU A 147 -13.01 -10.80 8.47
CA GLU A 147 -13.73 -11.36 7.34
C GLU A 147 -13.56 -10.47 6.09
N VAL A 148 -13.60 -11.09 4.91
CA VAL A 148 -13.43 -10.37 3.63
C VAL A 148 -14.46 -10.80 2.62
N GLN A 149 -14.98 -9.84 1.86
CA GLN A 149 -15.77 -10.05 0.67
C GLN A 149 -15.17 -9.22 -0.47
N THR A 150 -14.52 -9.89 -1.40
CA THR A 150 -14.00 -9.29 -2.65
C THR A 150 -15.07 -9.29 -3.73
N ASP A 151 -14.77 -8.63 -4.86
CA ASP A 151 -15.68 -8.47 -6.01
C ASP A 151 -17.05 -7.92 -5.58
N CYS A 152 -17.06 -7.01 -4.60
CA CYS A 152 -18.24 -6.41 -4.03
C CYS A 152 -18.14 -4.87 -4.08
N ASP A 153 -18.91 -4.26 -4.96
CA ASP A 153 -18.94 -2.80 -5.16
C ASP A 153 -20.08 -2.18 -4.34
N ILE A 154 -19.73 -1.49 -3.27
CA ILE A 154 -20.72 -0.80 -2.42
C ILE A 154 -21.34 0.38 -3.21
N GLY A 155 -22.65 0.37 -3.25
CA GLY A 155 -23.46 1.27 -4.09
C GLY A 155 -24.03 0.60 -5.35
N LYS A 156 -23.55 -0.62 -5.68
CA LYS A 156 -24.14 -1.47 -6.75
C LYS A 156 -24.63 -2.80 -6.20
N ASP A 157 -23.74 -3.58 -5.58
CA ASP A 157 -24.05 -4.93 -5.09
C ASP A 157 -24.72 -4.89 -3.73
N ILE A 158 -24.26 -4.00 -2.86
CA ILE A 158 -24.80 -3.71 -1.53
C ILE A 158 -24.90 -2.20 -1.37
N THR A 159 -26.04 -1.70 -0.87
CA THR A 159 -26.20 -0.27 -0.61
C THR A 159 -25.57 0.14 0.72
N LEU A 160 -25.25 1.42 0.86
CA LEU A 160 -24.77 1.96 2.13
C LEU A 160 -25.82 1.84 3.25
N GLU A 161 -27.11 1.98 2.88
CA GLU A 161 -28.25 1.83 3.78
C GLU A 161 -28.33 0.42 4.36
N GLN A 162 -28.14 -0.61 3.52
CA GLN A 162 -28.08 -2.01 3.98
C GLN A 162 -26.94 -2.23 4.98
N LEU A 163 -25.73 -1.71 4.67
CA LEU A 163 -24.63 -1.80 5.61
C LEU A 163 -24.90 -1.09 6.94
N ARG A 164 -25.60 0.03 6.93
CA ARG A 164 -25.99 0.75 8.16
C ARG A 164 -27.06 0.02 8.98
N GLN A 165 -27.84 -0.86 8.36
CA GLN A 165 -28.81 -1.71 9.06
C GLN A 165 -28.14 -2.95 9.66
N ASP A 166 -27.17 -3.55 8.95
CA ASP A 166 -26.55 -4.82 9.30
C ASP A 166 -25.35 -4.70 10.26
N TYR A 167 -24.76 -3.49 10.35
CA TYR A 167 -23.55 -3.21 11.11
C TYR A 167 -23.74 -2.05 12.08
N ASP A 168 -23.09 -2.14 13.25
CA ASP A 168 -23.11 -1.08 14.26
C ASP A 168 -22.37 0.19 13.80
N SER A 169 -21.38 0.03 12.91
CA SER A 169 -20.62 1.13 12.32
C SER A 169 -20.06 0.79 10.96
N VAL A 170 -19.85 1.82 10.13
CA VAL A 170 -19.28 1.69 8.79
C VAL A 170 -18.05 2.60 8.69
N TYR A 171 -16.90 2.02 8.36
CA TYR A 171 -15.66 2.75 8.10
C TYR A 171 -15.43 2.86 6.58
N MET A 172 -15.37 4.10 6.08
CA MET A 172 -15.19 4.39 4.65
C MET A 172 -13.70 4.56 4.32
N ALA A 173 -13.15 3.63 3.53
CA ALA A 173 -11.74 3.60 3.10
C ALA A 173 -11.62 3.44 1.57
N ILE A 174 -12.45 4.13 0.82
CA ILE A 174 -12.62 3.98 -0.65
C ILE A 174 -11.41 4.42 -1.47
N GLY A 175 -10.45 5.13 -0.87
CA GLY A 175 -9.24 5.60 -1.51
C GLY A 175 -9.48 6.67 -2.58
N ALA A 176 -8.45 6.91 -3.42
CA ALA A 176 -8.46 7.90 -4.50
C ALA A 176 -7.82 7.29 -5.77
N SER A 177 -8.40 6.19 -6.27
CA SER A 177 -7.85 5.46 -7.43
C SER A 177 -8.24 6.05 -8.79
N LYS A 178 -9.16 7.02 -8.84
CA LYS A 178 -9.45 7.75 -10.08
C LYS A 178 -8.35 8.76 -10.35
N HIS A 179 -7.84 8.79 -11.58
CA HIS A 179 -6.92 9.82 -12.02
C HIS A 179 -7.64 11.17 -12.10
N LYS A 180 -6.87 12.24 -11.94
CA LYS A 180 -7.31 13.60 -12.23
C LYS A 180 -6.76 13.98 -13.60
N GLY A 181 -7.64 14.37 -14.52
CA GLY A 181 -7.26 14.85 -15.83
C GLY A 181 -6.42 16.12 -15.77
N LEU A 182 -5.71 16.40 -16.85
CA LEU A 182 -4.91 17.63 -17.01
C LEU A 182 -5.79 18.81 -17.43
N GLY A 183 -6.95 18.55 -18.05
CA GLY A 183 -7.87 19.56 -18.57
C GLY A 183 -7.32 20.30 -19.81
N ILE A 184 -6.55 19.60 -20.64
CA ILE A 184 -5.95 20.17 -21.85
C ILE A 184 -6.53 19.52 -23.11
N PRO A 185 -6.57 20.23 -24.26
CA PRO A 185 -7.01 19.65 -25.52
C PRO A 185 -6.21 18.41 -25.90
N GLY A 186 -6.92 17.36 -26.36
CA GLY A 186 -6.29 16.10 -26.77
C GLY A 186 -6.05 15.10 -25.63
N GLU A 187 -6.46 15.39 -24.40
CA GLU A 187 -6.34 14.45 -23.26
C GLU A 187 -7.12 13.15 -23.46
N ASP A 188 -8.20 13.19 -24.23
CA ASP A 188 -9.07 12.08 -24.62
C ASP A 188 -8.66 11.40 -25.93
N ALA A 189 -7.57 11.83 -26.56
CA ALA A 189 -7.09 11.28 -27.82
C ALA A 189 -6.66 9.81 -27.67
N LYS A 190 -6.84 9.04 -28.75
CA LYS A 190 -6.39 7.64 -28.81
C LYS A 190 -4.89 7.53 -28.51
N GLY A 191 -4.53 6.73 -27.52
CA GLY A 191 -3.15 6.51 -27.10
C GLY A 191 -2.76 7.32 -25.88
N VAL A 192 -3.60 8.24 -25.40
CA VAL A 192 -3.45 8.88 -24.09
C VAL A 192 -3.98 7.94 -23.02
N LEU A 193 -3.16 7.67 -22.00
CA LEU A 193 -3.46 6.75 -20.92
C LEU A 193 -3.22 7.40 -19.57
N SER A 194 -4.07 7.08 -18.60
CA SER A 194 -3.77 7.36 -17.21
C SER A 194 -2.62 6.48 -16.73
N ALA A 195 -1.61 7.07 -16.07
CA ALA A 195 -0.51 6.31 -15.47
C ALA A 195 -1.00 5.31 -14.41
N ILE A 196 -2.06 5.64 -13.67
CA ILE A 196 -2.66 4.72 -12.69
C ILE A 196 -3.30 3.51 -13.40
N GLU A 197 -4.02 3.75 -14.50
CA GLU A 197 -4.62 2.68 -15.30
C GLU A 197 -3.58 1.81 -15.98
N LEU A 198 -2.50 2.41 -16.47
CA LEU A 198 -1.35 1.68 -17.00
C LEU A 198 -0.77 0.75 -15.94
N LEU A 199 -0.50 1.25 -14.74
CA LEU A 199 0.07 0.45 -13.65
C LEU A 199 -0.88 -0.66 -13.21
N ASP A 200 -2.20 -0.38 -13.06
CA ASP A 200 -3.23 -1.39 -12.78
C ASP A 200 -3.28 -2.47 -13.86
N SER A 201 -3.11 -2.12 -15.13
CA SER A 201 -3.14 -3.07 -16.23
C SER A 201 -1.97 -4.06 -16.22
N THR A 202 -0.84 -3.73 -15.59
CA THR A 202 0.35 -4.59 -15.56
C THR A 202 0.18 -5.85 -14.70
N ILE A 203 -0.81 -5.88 -13.82
CA ILE A 203 -1.13 -7.06 -13.00
C ILE A 203 -2.18 -7.96 -13.64
N ARG A 204 -2.74 -7.57 -14.78
CA ARG A 204 -3.68 -8.39 -15.55
C ARG A 204 -2.94 -9.47 -16.32
N VAL A 205 -3.68 -10.48 -16.78
CA VAL A 205 -3.14 -11.56 -17.61
C VAL A 205 -2.64 -10.99 -18.93
N GLU A 206 -3.44 -10.14 -19.58
CA GLU A 206 -3.06 -9.43 -20.80
C GLU A 206 -2.49 -8.07 -20.45
N LYS A 207 -1.19 -7.93 -20.61
CA LYS A 207 -0.49 -6.66 -20.38
C LYS A 207 -0.47 -5.82 -21.66
N PRO A 208 -0.48 -4.48 -21.55
CA PRO A 208 -0.27 -3.62 -22.71
C PRO A 208 1.07 -3.90 -23.38
N ASP A 209 1.10 -3.89 -24.71
CA ASP A 209 2.33 -4.01 -25.50
C ASP A 209 2.73 -2.65 -26.06
N PHE A 210 3.94 -2.20 -25.70
CA PHE A 210 4.52 -0.95 -26.17
C PHE A 210 5.69 -1.16 -27.14
N THR A 211 5.85 -2.38 -27.65
CA THR A 211 6.92 -2.71 -28.60
C THR A 211 6.91 -1.74 -29.79
N GLY A 212 8.06 -1.11 -30.01
CA GLY A 212 8.28 -0.15 -31.11
C GLY A 212 7.64 1.21 -30.93
N LYS A 213 6.92 1.48 -29.83
CA LYS A 213 6.25 2.77 -29.58
C LYS A 213 7.18 3.77 -28.91
N ASP A 214 7.04 5.04 -29.27
CA ASP A 214 7.61 6.16 -28.55
C ASP A 214 6.59 6.64 -27.50
N VAL A 215 6.99 6.68 -26.23
CA VAL A 215 6.12 7.02 -25.10
C VAL A 215 6.55 8.32 -24.47
N VAL A 216 5.60 9.18 -24.18
CA VAL A 216 5.82 10.43 -23.41
C VAL A 216 5.06 10.35 -22.10
N ILE A 217 5.77 10.54 -20.99
CA ILE A 217 5.18 10.58 -19.65
C ILE A 217 5.15 12.03 -19.17
N ILE A 218 3.96 12.51 -18.82
CA ILE A 218 3.78 13.85 -18.27
C ILE A 218 3.74 13.78 -16.75
N GLY A 219 4.75 14.33 -16.11
CA GLY A 219 4.89 14.35 -14.65
C GLY A 219 6.30 13.99 -14.19
N GLY A 220 6.63 14.28 -12.92
CA GLY A 220 7.95 14.02 -12.32
C GLY A 220 7.87 13.37 -10.92
N GLY A 221 6.66 12.97 -10.49
CA GLY A 221 6.47 12.27 -9.21
C GLY A 221 6.68 10.76 -9.31
N ASN A 222 6.53 10.06 -8.19
CA ASN A 222 6.73 8.60 -8.10
C ASN A 222 5.92 7.80 -9.13
N VAL A 223 4.66 8.19 -9.36
CA VAL A 223 3.79 7.52 -10.35
C VAL A 223 4.34 7.68 -11.76
N ALA A 224 4.86 8.86 -12.12
CA ALA A 224 5.47 9.11 -13.43
C ALA A 224 6.76 8.28 -13.62
N MET A 225 7.58 8.18 -12.58
CA MET A 225 8.78 7.34 -12.61
C MET A 225 8.45 5.85 -12.74
N ASP A 226 7.42 5.39 -12.05
CA ASP A 226 6.95 4.02 -12.16
C ASP A 226 6.35 3.75 -13.55
N ALA A 227 5.55 4.67 -14.10
CA ALA A 227 5.03 4.57 -15.47
C ALA A 227 6.15 4.56 -16.52
N THR A 228 7.20 5.40 -16.35
CA THR A 228 8.38 5.44 -17.22
C THR A 228 9.08 4.08 -17.25
N ARG A 229 9.43 3.55 -16.08
CA ARG A 229 10.12 2.25 -15.96
C ARG A 229 9.24 1.09 -16.46
N THR A 230 7.94 1.16 -16.22
CA THR A 230 6.98 0.17 -16.69
C THR A 230 6.85 0.20 -18.20
N SER A 231 6.76 1.38 -18.82
CA SER A 231 6.71 1.51 -20.27
C SER A 231 7.93 0.92 -20.96
N MET A 232 9.13 1.14 -20.40
CA MET A 232 10.36 0.47 -20.90
C MET A 232 10.26 -1.05 -20.82
N ARG A 233 9.74 -1.59 -19.70
CA ARG A 233 9.57 -3.05 -19.51
C ARG A 233 8.49 -3.65 -20.40
N LEU A 234 7.56 -2.83 -20.88
CA LEU A 234 6.54 -3.21 -21.85
C LEU A 234 7.01 -3.09 -23.31
N GLY A 235 8.31 -2.85 -23.54
CA GLY A 235 8.95 -2.89 -24.87
C GLY A 235 8.95 -1.55 -25.59
N ALA A 236 8.71 -0.42 -24.94
CA ALA A 236 8.76 0.89 -25.58
C ALA A 236 10.13 1.13 -26.22
N LYS A 237 10.14 1.63 -27.47
CA LYS A 237 11.33 2.02 -28.22
C LYS A 237 12.07 3.19 -27.57
N SER A 238 11.29 4.18 -27.10
CA SER A 238 11.81 5.27 -26.32
C SER A 238 10.77 5.73 -25.27
N VAL A 239 11.25 6.24 -24.12
CA VAL A 239 10.39 6.86 -23.12
C VAL A 239 10.98 8.20 -22.73
N ARG A 240 10.18 9.26 -22.86
CA ARG A 240 10.57 10.63 -22.48
C ARG A 240 9.68 11.10 -21.35
N CYS A 241 10.29 11.64 -20.28
CA CYS A 241 9.56 12.23 -19.17
C CYS A 241 9.56 13.76 -19.33
N VAL A 242 8.38 14.36 -19.34
CA VAL A 242 8.18 15.81 -19.43
C VAL A 242 7.72 16.33 -18.08
N TYR A 243 8.48 17.23 -17.50
CA TYR A 243 8.20 17.78 -16.18
C TYR A 243 8.28 19.30 -16.21
N ARG A 244 7.36 19.98 -15.52
CA ARG A 244 7.25 21.44 -15.54
C ARG A 244 8.35 22.18 -14.76
N ARG A 245 9.04 21.49 -13.85
CA ARG A 245 10.16 22.05 -13.08
C ARG A 245 11.49 21.74 -13.77
N ARG A 246 12.51 22.48 -13.45
CA ARG A 246 13.88 22.22 -13.90
C ARG A 246 14.51 21.10 -13.04
N ILE A 247 15.63 20.54 -13.52
CA ILE A 247 16.39 19.52 -12.76
C ILE A 247 16.93 20.11 -11.44
N SER A 248 17.12 21.45 -11.40
CA SER A 248 17.59 22.18 -10.22
C SER A 248 16.49 22.51 -9.20
N ASP A 249 15.23 22.27 -9.50
CA ASP A 249 14.10 22.57 -8.62
C ASP A 249 13.68 21.31 -7.81
#